data_8e3e2ec3ef870a54306527894b30b3e5
#
_entry.id   8e3e2ec3ef870a54306527894b30b3e5
#
_cell.length_a   1.000
_cell.length_b   1.000
_cell.length_c   1.000
_cell.angle_alpha   90.00
_cell.angle_beta   90.00
_cell.angle_gamma   90.00
#
_symmetry.space_group_name_H-M   'P 1'
#
loop_
_entity.id
_entity.type
_entity.pdbx_description
1 polymer ?
#
loop_
_entity_poly.entity_id
_entity_poly.type
_entity_poly.pdbx_seq_one_letter_code
_entity_poly.pdbx_strand_id
1 'polypeptide(L)'
;MTSATPTTATTTHRRRRVARKPVVGSLAAAVVLAGAWYATATATPAPKAATTGLTVTNTTVSLGAKFPYLSAGYNNTREWTRTATAAAPDGTLRVAWPASDGIHVTPLTKAGKRSGADTVVKGAKEVGGLVAHNDGFALLTRVSDSNKWKETTAALVRYKNGKQAFRTKLTGTSSHDTAPLLDGQLGWNGKKYGAYFVVHGAGGFADGHFGDKMAYVSSKGAKQSGGWGWGCSHNEGIALRAESTGAFTSLCFDDWRSGLFVSTGIGAPDNAPVVQREQCWAGYCGGTFAGRTGELVKSSSGRYATAFASRGAASAAKNPDDASGRGWTVKPKTKTHQVAVAFLKNRNTPAGKPVYLTSTAGTEHVNVHVAPYGKDRLLVSWESLKNAKCANGTCTGTFTGTHLRLIDWNGKFKTPDKVVKARIAGDIAVLADGSLTWAYAPVTPSYTTALTGASPTTKTLRIARLER
;
A
#
# COMPACT_ATOMS: atom_id res chain seq x y z
N MET A 1 32.83 42.12 30.60
CA MET A 1 33.40 41.50 31.80
C MET A 1 33.19 40.00 31.68
N THR A 2 34.28 39.40 31.54
CA THR A 2 34.88 38.08 31.75
C THR A 2 34.36 36.93 30.91
N SER A 3 35.18 36.64 29.92
CA SER A 3 35.36 35.44 29.12
C SER A 3 35.75 34.23 30.01
N ALA A 4 35.14 33.06 29.75
CA ALA A 4 35.70 31.79 30.19
C ALA A 4 35.67 30.77 29.05
N THR A 5 36.85 30.39 28.60
CA THR A 5 37.16 29.34 27.61
C THR A 5 37.19 27.97 28.31
N PRO A 6 36.61 26.89 27.77
CA PRO A 6 36.87 25.55 28.28
C PRO A 6 38.02 24.86 27.53
N THR A 7 38.92 24.31 28.29
CA THR A 7 40.11 23.54 27.97
C THR A 7 39.76 22.16 27.39
N THR A 8 40.41 21.82 26.27
CA THR A 8 40.35 20.49 25.64
C THR A 8 41.30 19.52 26.33
N ALA A 9 40.76 18.39 26.82
CA ALA A 9 41.56 17.26 27.30
C ALA A 9 41.69 16.20 26.21
N THR A 10 42.92 15.97 25.75
CA THR A 10 43.27 14.95 24.76
C THR A 10 43.62 13.65 25.47
N THR A 11 42.83 12.63 25.28
CA THR A 11 43.13 11.29 25.81
C THR A 11 43.67 10.38 24.71
N THR A 12 44.95 10.07 24.80
CA THR A 12 45.67 9.14 23.91
C THR A 12 45.45 7.70 24.31
N HIS A 13 44.75 6.91 23.49
CA HIS A 13 44.65 5.45 23.66
C HIS A 13 45.75 4.72 22.87
N ARG A 14 46.66 4.12 23.61
CA ARG A 14 47.73 3.19 23.15
C ARG A 14 47.09 1.87 22.69
N ARG A 15 47.19 1.55 21.39
CA ARG A 15 46.86 0.22 20.86
C ARG A 15 48.01 -0.78 21.13
N ARG A 16 47.72 -1.83 21.88
CA ARG A 16 48.60 -3.04 21.98
C ARG A 16 48.37 -3.94 20.78
N ARG A 17 49.41 -4.20 19.99
CA ARG A 17 49.43 -5.26 18.96
C ARG A 17 49.74 -6.60 19.62
N VAL A 18 48.88 -7.59 19.41
CA VAL A 18 49.12 -9.01 19.74
C VAL A 18 49.56 -9.73 18.47
N ALA A 19 50.80 -10.21 18.46
CA ALA A 19 51.37 -11.01 17.38
C ALA A 19 50.83 -12.46 17.47
N ARG A 20 50.27 -12.97 16.40
CA ARG A 20 49.94 -14.39 16.25
C ARG A 20 51.06 -15.10 15.45
N LYS A 21 51.61 -16.19 16.00
CA LYS A 21 52.56 -17.11 15.34
C LYS A 21 51.79 -18.06 14.42
N PRO A 22 52.36 -18.45 13.26
CA PRO A 22 51.77 -19.48 12.42
C PRO A 22 52.11 -20.89 12.92
N VAL A 23 51.10 -21.77 12.92
CA VAL A 23 51.27 -23.20 13.12
C VAL A 23 51.38 -23.88 11.77
N VAL A 24 52.53 -24.49 11.52
CA VAL A 24 52.79 -25.36 10.36
C VAL A 24 52.32 -26.76 10.73
N GLY A 25 51.29 -27.26 10.05
CA GLY A 25 50.83 -28.63 10.17
C GLY A 25 51.13 -29.44 8.90
N SER A 26 51.97 -30.48 9.06
CA SER A 26 52.38 -31.37 7.99
C SER A 26 51.24 -32.27 7.51
N LEU A 27 51.02 -32.32 6.19
CA LEU A 27 50.15 -33.33 5.54
C LEU A 27 50.91 -34.63 5.28
N ALA A 28 50.46 -35.72 5.85
CA ALA A 28 50.81 -37.05 5.44
C ALA A 28 49.82 -37.57 4.38
N ALA A 29 50.29 -37.88 3.20
CA ALA A 29 49.50 -38.45 2.12
C ALA A 29 49.40 -39.96 2.30
N ALA A 30 48.19 -40.51 2.47
CA ALA A 30 47.87 -41.91 2.32
C ALA A 30 47.17 -42.16 0.98
N VAL A 31 47.88 -42.89 0.09
CA VAL A 31 47.31 -43.36 -1.18
C VAL A 31 46.60 -44.67 -0.91
N VAL A 32 45.27 -44.70 -1.05
CA VAL A 32 44.47 -45.92 -1.09
C VAL A 32 43.94 -46.11 -2.50
N LEU A 33 44.47 -47.14 -3.18
CA LEU A 33 43.92 -47.62 -4.44
C LEU A 33 42.66 -48.43 -4.17
N ALA A 34 41.51 -47.94 -4.53
CA ALA A 34 40.24 -48.67 -4.53
C ALA A 34 39.67 -48.69 -5.97
N GLY A 35 39.46 -49.88 -6.48
CA GLY A 35 38.99 -50.15 -7.83
C GLY A 35 37.61 -49.58 -8.13
N ALA A 36 37.48 -49.06 -9.33
CA ALA A 36 36.25 -48.49 -9.87
C ALA A 36 35.28 -49.60 -10.29
N TRP A 37 34.16 -49.70 -9.61
CA TRP A 37 32.95 -50.32 -10.12
C TRP A 37 32.07 -49.21 -10.67
N TYR A 38 31.99 -49.09 -11.98
CA TYR A 38 31.05 -48.21 -12.66
C TYR A 38 29.63 -48.80 -12.54
N ALA A 39 28.87 -48.41 -11.53
CA ALA A 39 27.44 -48.55 -11.57
C ALA A 39 26.87 -47.32 -12.32
N THR A 40 26.40 -47.54 -13.54
CA THR A 40 25.60 -46.53 -14.26
C THR A 40 24.28 -46.33 -13.52
N ALA A 41 24.24 -45.38 -12.58
CA ALA A 41 23.00 -44.92 -12.03
C ALA A 41 22.30 -44.09 -13.11
N THR A 42 21.26 -44.64 -13.74
CA THR A 42 20.29 -43.87 -14.52
C THR A 42 19.65 -42.88 -13.58
N ALA A 43 20.06 -41.59 -13.68
CA ALA A 43 19.47 -40.50 -12.96
C ALA A 43 18.00 -40.40 -13.39
N THR A 44 17.10 -40.84 -12.54
CA THR A 44 15.67 -40.54 -12.68
C THR A 44 15.55 -39.03 -12.71
N PRO A 45 14.96 -38.41 -13.76
CA PRO A 45 14.79 -36.98 -13.78
C PRO A 45 13.94 -36.59 -12.58
N ALA A 46 14.45 -35.69 -11.75
CA ALA A 46 13.68 -35.12 -10.65
C ALA A 46 12.34 -34.62 -11.19
N PRO A 47 11.22 -34.95 -10.56
CA PRO A 47 9.92 -34.51 -11.01
C PRO A 47 9.95 -33.00 -11.16
N LYS A 48 9.79 -32.52 -12.40
CA LYS A 48 9.64 -31.11 -12.72
C LYS A 48 8.45 -30.63 -11.88
N ALA A 49 8.71 -29.85 -10.82
CA ALA A 49 7.64 -29.29 -10.03
C ALA A 49 6.67 -28.63 -10.99
N ALA A 50 5.46 -29.17 -11.09
CA ALA A 50 4.42 -28.62 -11.93
C ALA A 50 4.21 -27.19 -11.46
N THR A 51 4.60 -26.22 -12.28
CA THR A 51 4.27 -24.82 -12.09
C THR A 51 2.77 -24.70 -12.36
N THR A 52 1.95 -25.08 -11.37
CA THR A 52 0.51 -24.89 -11.44
C THR A 52 0.27 -23.41 -11.60
N GLY A 53 -0.30 -23.02 -12.73
CA GLY A 53 -0.63 -21.62 -13.02
C GLY A 53 -1.63 -21.10 -11.99
N LEU A 54 -1.58 -19.81 -11.72
CA LEU A 54 -2.54 -19.16 -10.83
C LEU A 54 -3.96 -19.32 -11.37
N THR A 55 -4.87 -19.79 -10.53
CA THR A 55 -6.31 -19.94 -10.86
C THR A 55 -7.09 -18.80 -10.22
N VAL A 56 -7.79 -18.03 -11.05
CA VAL A 56 -8.68 -16.95 -10.59
C VAL A 56 -10.10 -17.29 -11.01
N THR A 57 -10.97 -17.39 -10.02
CA THR A 57 -12.41 -17.56 -10.21
C THR A 57 -13.14 -16.24 -9.99
N ASN A 58 -14.36 -16.11 -10.52
CA ASN A 58 -15.15 -14.89 -10.39
C ASN A 58 -16.59 -15.22 -10.02
N THR A 59 -17.13 -14.51 -9.04
CA THR A 59 -18.54 -14.53 -8.66
C THR A 59 -19.17 -13.17 -8.99
N THR A 60 -20.33 -13.18 -9.66
CA THR A 60 -21.08 -11.96 -9.98
C THR A 60 -22.00 -11.59 -8.83
N VAL A 61 -22.00 -10.31 -8.44
CA VAL A 61 -22.84 -9.72 -7.41
C VAL A 61 -23.67 -8.60 -8.01
N SER A 62 -25.00 -8.74 -8.01
CA SER A 62 -25.91 -7.67 -8.39
C SER A 62 -26.04 -6.64 -7.26
N LEU A 63 -26.00 -5.36 -7.60
CA LEU A 63 -26.10 -4.24 -6.67
C LEU A 63 -27.52 -3.67 -6.64
N GLY A 64 -27.96 -3.24 -5.46
CA GLY A 64 -29.26 -2.61 -5.27
C GLY A 64 -29.33 -1.17 -5.80
N ALA A 65 -28.18 -0.52 -5.99
CA ALA A 65 -28.06 0.85 -6.50
C ALA A 65 -27.00 0.94 -7.60
N LYS A 66 -26.91 2.11 -8.26
CA LYS A 66 -25.88 2.38 -9.27
C LYS A 66 -24.55 2.71 -8.57
N PHE A 67 -23.50 2.00 -8.93
CA PHE A 67 -22.13 2.22 -8.48
C PHE A 67 -21.38 3.05 -9.53
N PRO A 68 -20.91 4.27 -9.19
CA PRO A 68 -20.04 5.05 -10.06
C PRO A 68 -18.63 4.47 -10.01
N TYR A 69 -18.22 3.73 -11.02
CA TYR A 69 -16.92 3.04 -11.03
C TYR A 69 -15.74 3.94 -11.44
N LEU A 70 -16.02 5.16 -11.88
CA LEU A 70 -15.06 6.24 -12.06
C LEU A 70 -15.58 7.49 -11.35
N SER A 71 -14.68 8.24 -10.76
CA SER A 71 -14.96 9.54 -10.13
C SER A 71 -13.96 10.59 -10.62
N ALA A 72 -14.29 11.86 -10.42
CA ALA A 72 -13.31 12.92 -10.52
C ALA A 72 -12.44 12.90 -9.25
N GLY A 73 -11.14 12.79 -9.44
CA GLY A 73 -10.15 12.94 -8.39
C GLY A 73 -9.76 14.41 -8.18
N TYR A 74 -8.71 14.60 -7.40
CA TYR A 74 -8.13 15.93 -7.21
C TYR A 74 -7.69 16.51 -8.57
N ASN A 75 -7.95 17.78 -8.83
CA ASN A 75 -7.70 18.47 -10.12
C ASN A 75 -8.48 17.88 -11.33
N ASN A 76 -9.68 17.34 -11.12
CA ASN A 76 -10.51 16.74 -12.18
C ASN A 76 -9.83 15.60 -12.96
N THR A 77 -8.87 14.95 -12.36
CA THR A 77 -8.30 13.70 -12.88
C THR A 77 -9.35 12.59 -12.81
N ARG A 78 -9.25 11.64 -13.75
CA ARG A 78 -10.11 10.46 -13.72
C ARG A 78 -9.52 9.43 -12.76
N GLU A 79 -10.27 9.07 -11.73
CA GLU A 79 -9.88 8.06 -10.77
C GLU A 79 -10.86 6.89 -10.75
N TRP A 80 -10.32 5.69 -10.53
CA TRP A 80 -11.12 4.50 -10.29
C TRP A 80 -11.69 4.55 -8.88
N THR A 81 -13.02 4.48 -8.80
CA THR A 81 -13.69 4.48 -7.51
C THR A 81 -13.34 3.23 -6.73
N ARG A 82 -12.85 3.43 -5.52
CA ARG A 82 -12.43 2.34 -4.63
C ARG A 82 -13.61 1.49 -4.18
N THR A 83 -13.42 0.16 -4.23
CA THR A 83 -14.27 -0.85 -3.61
C THR A 83 -13.44 -1.60 -2.57
N ALA A 84 -13.61 -1.31 -1.29
CA ALA A 84 -12.88 -2.01 -0.26
C ALA A 84 -13.49 -3.39 0.00
N THR A 85 -12.64 -4.41 0.03
CA THR A 85 -13.01 -5.79 0.36
C THR A 85 -12.34 -6.21 1.65
N ALA A 86 -13.08 -6.74 2.60
CA ALA A 86 -12.56 -7.21 3.87
C ALA A 86 -13.15 -8.56 4.26
N ALA A 87 -12.32 -9.43 4.83
CA ALA A 87 -12.73 -10.73 5.39
C ALA A 87 -12.94 -10.61 6.89
N ALA A 88 -14.06 -11.13 7.38
CA ALA A 88 -14.30 -11.31 8.80
C ALA A 88 -13.58 -12.57 9.34
N PRO A 89 -13.36 -12.69 10.66
CA PRO A 89 -12.71 -13.86 11.24
C PRO A 89 -13.38 -15.19 10.92
N ASP A 90 -14.71 -15.22 10.74
CA ASP A 90 -15.48 -16.40 10.31
C ASP A 90 -15.34 -16.72 8.81
N GLY A 91 -14.60 -15.89 8.06
CA GLY A 91 -14.36 -16.02 6.63
C GLY A 91 -15.46 -15.42 5.74
N THR A 92 -16.54 -14.87 6.29
CA THR A 92 -17.50 -14.08 5.50
C THR A 92 -16.85 -12.79 5.02
N LEU A 93 -17.39 -12.21 3.94
CA LEU A 93 -16.80 -11.02 3.34
C LEU A 93 -17.75 -9.83 3.47
N ARG A 94 -17.15 -8.64 3.43
CA ARG A 94 -17.85 -7.36 3.26
C ARG A 94 -17.20 -6.60 2.11
N VAL A 95 -18.03 -6.00 1.26
CA VAL A 95 -17.56 -5.11 0.18
C VAL A 95 -18.24 -3.76 0.35
N ALA A 96 -17.45 -2.71 0.52
CA ALA A 96 -17.95 -1.35 0.58
C ALA A 96 -17.79 -0.65 -0.77
N TRP A 97 -18.83 0.04 -1.23
CA TRP A 97 -18.87 0.77 -2.49
C TRP A 97 -19.80 1.98 -2.39
N PRO A 98 -19.50 3.12 -3.04
CA PRO A 98 -20.34 4.32 -2.99
C PRO A 98 -21.54 4.23 -3.94
N ALA A 99 -22.64 4.87 -3.52
CA ALA A 99 -23.80 5.17 -4.32
C ALA A 99 -24.31 6.58 -3.99
N SER A 100 -25.36 7.05 -4.67
CA SER A 100 -25.91 8.39 -4.48
C SER A 100 -26.49 8.64 -3.08
N ASP A 101 -26.96 7.60 -2.41
CA ASP A 101 -27.60 7.64 -1.08
C ASP A 101 -26.65 7.36 0.08
N GLY A 102 -25.38 7.04 -0.22
CA GLY A 102 -24.36 6.75 0.78
C GLY A 102 -23.39 5.65 0.37
N ILE A 103 -22.67 5.11 1.37
CA ILE A 103 -21.81 3.95 1.14
C ILE A 103 -22.59 2.68 1.46
N HIS A 104 -22.71 1.81 0.47
CA HIS A 104 -23.27 0.48 0.62
C HIS A 104 -22.20 -0.49 1.10
N VAL A 105 -22.54 -1.33 2.05
CA VAL A 105 -21.71 -2.45 2.49
C VAL A 105 -22.49 -3.74 2.27
N THR A 106 -22.08 -4.49 1.25
CA THR A 106 -22.70 -5.75 0.85
C THR A 106 -22.11 -6.90 1.64
N PRO A 107 -22.92 -7.68 2.38
CA PRO A 107 -22.48 -8.91 3.01
C PRO A 107 -22.38 -10.05 2.00
N LEU A 108 -21.29 -10.81 2.06
CA LEU A 108 -21.05 -11.95 1.17
C LEU A 108 -20.66 -13.19 1.98
N THR A 109 -20.99 -14.35 1.44
CA THR A 109 -20.49 -15.63 1.93
C THR A 109 -18.98 -15.76 1.70
N LYS A 110 -18.35 -16.79 2.26
CA LYS A 110 -16.96 -17.18 1.99
C LYS A 110 -16.68 -17.39 0.49
N ALA A 111 -17.68 -17.81 -0.27
CA ALA A 111 -17.60 -18.03 -1.73
C ALA A 111 -17.86 -16.75 -2.55
N GLY A 112 -17.96 -15.59 -1.92
CA GLY A 112 -18.21 -14.31 -2.61
C GLY A 112 -19.64 -14.12 -3.12
N LYS A 113 -20.60 -14.97 -2.73
CA LYS A 113 -22.02 -14.82 -3.08
C LYS A 113 -22.70 -13.89 -2.07
N ARG A 114 -23.66 -13.07 -2.53
CA ARG A 114 -24.46 -12.21 -1.64
C ARG A 114 -25.16 -13.06 -0.57
N SER A 115 -25.08 -12.64 0.69
CA SER A 115 -25.66 -13.33 1.85
C SER A 115 -26.74 -12.51 2.58
N GLY A 116 -27.09 -11.33 2.07
CA GLY A 116 -28.12 -10.47 2.67
C GLY A 116 -28.26 -9.13 1.94
N ALA A 117 -29.11 -8.27 2.49
CA ALA A 117 -29.27 -6.90 2.01
C ALA A 117 -28.04 -6.04 2.34
N ASP A 118 -27.83 -4.98 1.56
CA ASP A 118 -26.80 -4.00 1.85
C ASP A 118 -27.13 -3.21 3.13
N THR A 119 -26.10 -2.90 3.90
CA THR A 119 -26.20 -1.86 4.92
C THR A 119 -25.78 -0.55 4.28
N VAL A 120 -26.67 0.45 4.28
CA VAL A 120 -26.36 1.78 3.73
C VAL A 120 -25.89 2.70 4.85
N VAL A 121 -24.67 3.18 4.74
CA VAL A 121 -24.11 4.20 5.63
C VAL A 121 -24.50 5.56 5.08
N LYS A 122 -25.66 6.05 5.50
CA LYS A 122 -26.22 7.33 5.02
C LYS A 122 -25.31 8.51 5.31
N GLY A 123 -25.20 9.43 4.36
CA GLY A 123 -24.37 10.64 4.44
C GLY A 123 -22.87 10.39 4.32
N ALA A 124 -22.45 9.14 4.16
CA ALA A 124 -21.08 8.79 3.80
C ALA A 124 -20.86 8.98 2.29
N LYS A 125 -19.67 9.47 1.90
CA LYS A 125 -19.40 9.88 0.50
C LYS A 125 -18.30 9.07 -0.19
N GLU A 126 -17.35 8.53 0.54
CA GLU A 126 -16.19 7.83 0.00
C GLU A 126 -15.74 6.68 0.89
N VAL A 127 -15.13 5.67 0.28
CA VAL A 127 -14.59 4.51 0.98
C VAL A 127 -13.10 4.76 1.25
N GLY A 128 -12.75 5.06 2.50
CA GLY A 128 -11.38 5.24 2.95
C GLY A 128 -10.72 3.96 3.47
N GLY A 129 -11.49 2.99 3.92
CA GLY A 129 -11.01 1.69 4.42
C GLY A 129 -12.11 0.93 5.12
N LEU A 130 -12.00 -0.41 5.11
CA LEU A 130 -13.02 -1.32 5.65
C LEU A 130 -12.38 -2.39 6.54
N VAL A 131 -12.99 -2.65 7.69
CA VAL A 131 -12.71 -3.81 8.53
C VAL A 131 -13.98 -4.61 8.70
N ALA A 132 -13.96 -5.89 8.35
CA ALA A 132 -15.07 -6.81 8.58
C ALA A 132 -14.98 -7.46 9.96
N HIS A 133 -16.13 -7.64 10.59
CA HIS A 133 -16.31 -8.38 11.84
C HIS A 133 -17.41 -9.41 11.64
N ASN A 134 -17.46 -10.46 12.46
CA ASN A 134 -18.53 -11.46 12.39
C ASN A 134 -19.91 -10.82 12.61
N ASP A 135 -19.99 -9.80 13.45
CA ASP A 135 -21.21 -9.07 13.77
C ASP A 135 -21.45 -7.80 12.94
N GLY A 136 -20.65 -7.55 11.89
CA GLY A 136 -20.81 -6.40 11.02
C GLY A 136 -19.50 -5.85 10.44
N PHE A 137 -19.30 -4.52 10.51
CA PHE A 137 -18.12 -3.88 9.91
C PHE A 137 -17.79 -2.54 10.57
N ALA A 138 -16.56 -2.06 10.37
CA ALA A 138 -16.16 -0.67 10.58
C ALA A 138 -15.71 -0.07 9.25
N LEU A 139 -16.10 1.17 8.98
CA LEU A 139 -15.82 1.90 7.74
C LEU A 139 -15.18 3.24 8.06
N LEU A 140 -14.02 3.50 7.47
CA LEU A 140 -13.46 4.85 7.36
C LEU A 140 -14.08 5.51 6.13
N THR A 141 -14.70 6.66 6.33
CA THR A 141 -15.38 7.41 5.27
C THR A 141 -15.29 8.91 5.53
N ARG A 142 -15.65 9.73 4.55
CA ARG A 142 -15.90 11.15 4.78
C ARG A 142 -17.39 11.45 4.81
N VAL A 143 -17.75 12.43 5.60
CA VAL A 143 -19.13 12.86 5.82
C VAL A 143 -19.23 14.38 5.72
N SER A 144 -20.42 14.89 5.36
CA SER A 144 -20.69 16.31 5.46
C SER A 144 -20.61 16.76 6.91
N ASP A 145 -20.11 17.94 7.13
CA ASP A 145 -19.93 18.55 8.44
C ASP A 145 -20.29 20.02 8.38
N SER A 146 -20.80 20.52 9.49
CA SER A 146 -21.15 21.94 9.69
C SER A 146 -19.95 22.78 10.20
N ASN A 147 -18.73 22.36 9.90
CA ASN A 147 -17.55 23.12 10.32
C ASN A 147 -17.46 24.46 9.56
N LYS A 148 -16.74 25.42 10.16
CA LYS A 148 -16.60 26.77 9.60
C LYS A 148 -15.94 26.82 8.21
N TRP A 149 -15.22 25.78 7.81
CA TRP A 149 -14.57 25.70 6.48
C TRP A 149 -15.47 25.12 5.41
N LYS A 150 -16.70 24.66 5.75
CA LYS A 150 -17.68 24.04 4.85
C LYS A 150 -17.15 22.81 4.09
N GLU A 151 -16.12 22.16 4.64
CA GLU A 151 -15.49 20.98 4.08
C GLU A 151 -16.03 19.69 4.72
N THR A 152 -15.91 18.58 3.99
CA THR A 152 -16.21 17.27 4.58
C THR A 152 -15.12 16.86 5.57
N THR A 153 -15.47 15.94 6.46
CA THR A 153 -14.58 15.42 7.50
C THR A 153 -14.48 13.91 7.45
N ALA A 154 -13.33 13.37 7.81
CA ALA A 154 -13.15 11.93 7.97
C ALA A 154 -13.88 11.45 9.23
N ALA A 155 -14.53 10.30 9.11
CA ALA A 155 -15.25 9.66 10.20
C ALA A 155 -15.05 8.14 10.17
N LEU A 156 -14.99 7.54 11.37
CA LEU A 156 -15.06 6.10 11.55
C LEU A 156 -16.49 5.74 11.98
N VAL A 157 -17.13 4.86 11.20
CA VAL A 157 -18.50 4.38 11.47
C VAL A 157 -18.46 2.88 11.72
N ARG A 158 -19.09 2.43 12.80
CA ARG A 158 -19.22 1.01 13.16
C ARG A 158 -20.67 0.58 13.09
N TYR A 159 -20.93 -0.48 12.35
CA TYR A 159 -22.21 -1.19 12.36
C TYR A 159 -22.04 -2.54 13.03
N LYS A 160 -22.96 -2.87 13.93
CA LYS A 160 -23.05 -4.14 14.65
C LYS A 160 -24.47 -4.69 14.54
N ASN A 161 -24.62 -5.92 14.08
CA ASN A 161 -25.92 -6.58 13.92
C ASN A 161 -26.94 -5.70 13.15
N GLY A 162 -26.49 -5.08 12.03
CA GLY A 162 -27.31 -4.23 11.18
C GLY A 162 -27.59 -2.81 11.71
N LYS A 163 -27.18 -2.48 12.94
CA LYS A 163 -27.39 -1.15 13.56
C LYS A 163 -26.07 -0.38 13.69
N GLN A 164 -26.14 0.94 13.53
CA GLN A 164 -24.98 1.82 13.79
C GLN A 164 -24.68 1.83 15.29
N ALA A 165 -23.51 1.28 15.66
CA ALA A 165 -23.05 1.27 17.03
C ALA A 165 -22.41 2.61 17.43
N PHE A 166 -21.63 3.21 16.53
CA PHE A 166 -21.08 4.55 16.72
C PHE A 166 -20.69 5.20 15.37
N ARG A 167 -20.54 6.52 15.42
CA ARG A 167 -19.90 7.34 14.38
C ARG A 167 -18.97 8.33 15.07
N THR A 168 -17.67 8.20 14.84
CA THR A 168 -16.63 9.04 15.45
C THR A 168 -16.03 9.95 14.40
N LYS A 169 -16.20 11.25 14.55
CA LYS A 169 -15.58 12.28 13.72
C LYS A 169 -14.09 12.33 14.03
N LEU A 170 -13.24 12.26 13.01
CA LEU A 170 -11.78 12.19 13.15
C LEU A 170 -11.08 13.52 12.83
N THR A 171 -11.69 14.35 11.99
CA THR A 171 -11.16 15.64 11.51
C THR A 171 -12.19 16.76 11.65
N GLY A 172 -11.89 17.94 11.09
CA GLY A 172 -12.79 19.10 11.05
C GLY A 172 -12.73 19.96 12.31
N THR A 173 -11.65 19.85 13.09
CA THR A 173 -11.42 20.68 14.30
C THR A 173 -10.49 21.85 14.04
N SER A 174 -9.71 21.82 12.95
CA SER A 174 -8.81 22.89 12.53
C SER A 174 -8.83 23.07 11.01
N SER A 175 -8.29 24.18 10.52
CA SER A 175 -8.12 24.43 9.07
C SER A 175 -7.11 23.48 8.42
N HIS A 176 -6.33 22.76 9.21
CA HIS A 176 -5.30 21.85 8.73
C HIS A 176 -5.74 20.39 8.69
N ASP A 177 -7.00 20.10 9.03
CA ASP A 177 -7.48 18.73 9.09
C ASP A 177 -8.88 18.55 8.48
N THR A 178 -9.13 19.11 7.30
CA THR A 178 -10.31 18.80 6.49
C THR A 178 -10.07 17.59 5.60
N ALA A 179 -11.13 17.03 5.04
CA ALA A 179 -11.03 15.88 4.13
C ALA A 179 -12.00 16.08 2.93
N PRO A 180 -11.67 16.97 1.99
CA PRO A 180 -12.48 17.17 0.78
C PRO A 180 -12.53 15.93 -0.11
N LEU A 181 -11.45 15.17 -0.13
CA LEU A 181 -11.32 13.83 -0.70
C LEU A 181 -10.77 12.89 0.38
N LEU A 182 -10.93 11.59 0.22
CA LEU A 182 -10.46 10.62 1.20
C LEU A 182 -9.62 9.52 0.54
N ASP A 183 -8.29 9.64 0.68
CA ASP A 183 -7.40 8.50 0.60
C ASP A 183 -7.12 7.99 2.00
N GLY A 184 -7.41 6.71 2.28
CA GLY A 184 -7.38 6.21 3.64
C GLY A 184 -7.20 4.71 3.74
N GLN A 185 -6.78 4.28 4.93
CA GLN A 185 -6.64 2.89 5.32
C GLN A 185 -7.20 2.70 6.73
N LEU A 186 -7.82 1.56 6.98
CA LEU A 186 -8.38 1.22 8.28
C LEU A 186 -7.84 -0.14 8.75
N GLY A 187 -7.28 -0.17 9.94
CA GLY A 187 -6.79 -1.37 10.58
C GLY A 187 -7.49 -1.65 11.91
N TRP A 188 -7.54 -2.92 12.30
CA TRP A 188 -8.06 -3.41 13.57
C TRP A 188 -7.11 -4.43 14.17
N ASN A 189 -6.79 -4.32 15.46
CA ASN A 189 -5.88 -5.23 16.14
C ASN A 189 -6.51 -6.07 17.26
N GLY A 190 -7.83 -6.16 17.29
CA GLY A 190 -8.56 -6.84 18.37
C GLY A 190 -8.99 -5.92 19.52
N LYS A 191 -8.35 -4.74 19.66
CA LYS A 191 -8.58 -3.79 20.77
C LYS A 191 -8.99 -2.39 20.31
N LYS A 192 -8.31 -1.88 19.28
CA LYS A 192 -8.53 -0.54 18.75
C LYS A 192 -8.49 -0.53 17.22
N TYR A 193 -9.17 0.43 16.63
CA TYR A 193 -9.01 0.82 15.23
C TYR A 193 -7.88 1.82 15.09
N GLY A 194 -7.12 1.72 14.00
CA GLY A 194 -6.25 2.76 13.49
C GLY A 194 -6.78 3.22 12.15
N ALA A 195 -7.13 4.48 12.05
CA ALA A 195 -7.52 5.14 10.81
C ALA A 195 -6.35 6.01 10.34
N TYR A 196 -5.83 5.71 9.17
CA TYR A 196 -4.75 6.45 8.54
C TYR A 196 -5.25 7.01 7.22
N PHE A 197 -5.16 8.30 7.02
CA PHE A 197 -5.80 8.97 5.88
C PHE A 197 -5.16 10.33 5.57
N VAL A 198 -5.37 10.80 4.33
CA VAL A 198 -4.92 12.11 3.88
C VAL A 198 -5.86 13.20 4.39
N VAL A 199 -5.29 14.31 4.84
CA VAL A 199 -5.97 15.54 5.25
C VAL A 199 -5.51 16.70 4.40
N HIS A 200 -6.39 17.69 4.22
CA HIS A 200 -6.11 18.90 3.45
C HIS A 200 -6.22 20.12 4.34
N GLY A 201 -5.42 21.13 4.02
CA GLY A 201 -5.55 22.46 4.58
C GLY A 201 -6.66 23.24 3.88
N ALA A 202 -7.42 24.02 4.65
CA ALA A 202 -8.52 24.86 4.18
C ALA A 202 -8.26 26.34 4.56
N GLY A 203 -7.26 26.94 3.96
CA GLY A 203 -6.88 28.33 4.14
C GLY A 203 -5.58 28.56 4.93
N GLY A 204 -5.06 29.75 4.88
CA GLY A 204 -3.80 30.15 5.51
C GLY A 204 -2.61 29.40 4.90
N PHE A 205 -1.59 29.14 5.72
CA PHE A 205 -0.37 28.44 5.28
C PHE A 205 -0.66 27.06 4.67
N ALA A 206 -1.69 26.35 5.16
CA ALA A 206 -2.00 25.01 4.71
C ALA A 206 -2.94 24.99 3.49
N ASP A 207 -3.37 26.15 2.96
CA ASP A 207 -4.26 26.20 1.80
C ASP A 207 -3.61 25.57 0.57
N GLY A 208 -4.31 24.64 -0.06
CA GLY A 208 -3.80 23.85 -1.17
C GLY A 208 -2.79 22.77 -0.82
N HIS A 209 -2.33 22.67 0.43
CA HIS A 209 -1.46 21.59 0.91
C HIS A 209 -2.26 20.42 1.46
N PHE A 210 -1.70 19.23 1.35
CA PHE A 210 -2.25 18.03 1.98
C PHE A 210 -1.14 17.18 2.60
N GLY A 211 -1.50 16.44 3.64
CA GLY A 211 -0.62 15.58 4.41
C GLY A 211 -1.40 14.37 4.93
N ASP A 212 -0.85 13.65 5.87
CA ASP A 212 -1.45 12.47 6.43
C ASP A 212 -1.78 12.60 7.91
N LYS A 213 -2.72 11.78 8.36
CA LYS A 213 -3.16 11.72 9.75
C LYS A 213 -3.39 10.30 10.22
N MET A 214 -2.85 9.98 11.39
CA MET A 214 -3.15 8.76 12.13
C MET A 214 -4.10 9.08 13.28
N ALA A 215 -5.22 8.38 13.36
CA ALA A 215 -6.16 8.49 14.47
C ALA A 215 -6.48 7.11 15.04
N TYR A 216 -6.52 6.99 16.36
CA TYR A 216 -6.93 5.76 17.04
C TYR A 216 -8.30 5.90 17.66
N VAL A 217 -9.12 4.84 17.57
CA VAL A 217 -10.47 4.77 18.10
C VAL A 217 -10.67 3.43 18.82
N SER A 218 -11.23 3.46 20.00
CA SER A 218 -11.54 2.25 20.76
C SER A 218 -12.64 1.41 20.09
N SER A 219 -12.84 0.18 20.54
CA SER A 219 -13.96 -0.68 20.13
C SER A 219 -15.33 -0.09 20.43
N LYS A 220 -15.39 0.89 21.35
CA LYS A 220 -16.62 1.60 21.75
C LYS A 220 -16.80 2.96 21.07
N GLY A 221 -15.89 3.35 20.16
CA GLY A 221 -15.98 4.60 19.40
C GLY A 221 -15.31 5.82 20.06
N ALA A 222 -14.68 5.70 21.22
CA ALA A 222 -13.95 6.80 21.83
C ALA A 222 -12.60 7.02 21.13
N LYS A 223 -12.27 8.27 20.80
CA LYS A 223 -10.93 8.66 20.34
C LYS A 223 -9.89 8.28 21.39
N GLN A 224 -8.74 7.82 20.94
CA GLN A 224 -7.62 7.46 21.81
C GLN A 224 -6.40 8.30 21.51
N SER A 225 -5.51 8.42 22.48
CA SER A 225 -4.21 9.08 22.34
C SER A 225 -3.27 8.31 21.40
N GLY A 226 -2.15 8.95 21.05
CA GLY A 226 -1.08 8.36 20.23
C GLY A 226 -1.24 8.59 18.74
N GLY A 227 -2.33 9.20 18.27
CA GLY A 227 -2.47 9.68 16.90
C GLY A 227 -1.61 10.92 16.63
N TRP A 228 -1.39 11.23 15.34
CA TRP A 228 -0.60 12.38 14.87
C TRP A 228 -1.11 12.85 13.51
N GLY A 229 -0.61 13.98 13.02
CA GLY A 229 -0.92 14.51 11.70
C GLY A 229 0.30 15.10 11.01
N TRP A 230 0.21 15.27 9.70
CA TRP A 230 1.22 15.89 8.85
C TRP A 230 2.60 15.21 8.93
N GLY A 231 2.59 13.88 8.87
CA GLY A 231 3.81 13.07 8.85
C GLY A 231 4.53 13.11 7.51
N CYS A 232 3.78 13.01 6.41
CA CYS A 232 4.26 13.12 5.03
C CYS A 232 3.56 14.28 4.32
N SER A 233 4.28 14.91 3.39
CA SER A 233 3.78 16.03 2.59
C SER A 233 3.30 15.54 1.23
N HIS A 234 2.20 16.14 0.72
CA HIS A 234 1.61 15.89 -0.61
C HIS A 234 1.50 14.38 -0.94
N ASN A 235 0.96 13.67 -0.02
CA ASN A 235 0.93 12.23 0.03
C ASN A 235 -0.26 11.67 -0.79
N GLU A 236 0.01 10.93 -1.85
CA GLU A 236 -0.98 10.28 -2.73
C GLU A 236 -0.89 8.75 -2.69
N GLY A 237 -0.50 8.16 -1.65
CA GLY A 237 -0.41 6.71 -1.56
C GLY A 237 0.02 6.32 -0.17
N ILE A 238 -0.91 5.75 0.55
CA ILE A 238 -0.72 5.39 1.94
C ILE A 238 -1.08 3.94 2.15
N ALA A 239 -0.35 3.31 3.07
CA ALA A 239 -0.68 1.96 3.52
C ALA A 239 -0.60 1.90 5.05
N LEU A 240 -1.34 0.97 5.63
CA LEU A 240 -1.43 0.78 7.06
C LEU A 240 -1.35 -0.71 7.40
N ARG A 241 -0.52 -1.04 8.37
CA ARG A 241 -0.51 -2.35 9.00
C ARG A 241 -0.91 -2.23 10.47
N ALA A 242 -2.04 -2.85 10.84
CA ALA A 242 -2.41 -3.00 12.23
C ALA A 242 -1.41 -3.94 12.94
N GLU A 243 -0.87 -3.47 14.06
CA GLU A 243 0.05 -4.23 14.91
C GLU A 243 -0.67 -4.68 16.17
N SER A 244 -0.33 -5.87 16.66
CA SER A 244 -0.94 -6.45 17.87
C SER A 244 -0.71 -5.59 19.12
N THR A 245 0.41 -4.87 19.17
CA THR A 245 0.81 -3.97 20.26
C THR A 245 1.39 -2.67 19.73
N GLY A 246 1.32 -1.61 20.54
CA GLY A 246 1.93 -0.32 20.22
C GLY A 246 1.20 0.47 19.13
N ALA A 247 1.95 1.30 18.41
CA ALA A 247 1.49 2.03 17.24
C ALA A 247 1.28 1.07 16.05
N PHE A 248 0.35 1.38 15.16
CA PHE A 248 0.28 0.73 13.86
C PHE A 248 1.43 1.23 12.97
N THR A 249 1.86 0.40 12.05
CA THR A 249 2.87 0.79 11.08
C THR A 249 2.17 1.43 9.88
N SER A 250 2.43 2.70 9.63
CA SER A 250 1.96 3.41 8.43
C SER A 250 3.08 3.53 7.41
N LEU A 251 2.69 3.64 6.14
CA LEU A 251 3.58 3.91 5.02
C LEU A 251 3.00 5.09 4.25
N CYS A 252 3.84 6.06 3.92
CA CYS A 252 3.50 7.19 3.10
C CYS A 252 4.57 7.46 2.06
N PHE A 253 4.13 8.09 1.00
CA PHE A 253 4.95 8.76 0.05
C PHE A 253 5.11 10.23 0.46
N ASP A 254 6.30 10.77 0.39
CA ASP A 254 6.62 12.16 0.76
C ASP A 254 7.37 12.84 -0.38
N ASP A 255 6.75 13.82 -1.01
CA ASP A 255 7.34 14.56 -2.12
C ASP A 255 8.52 15.42 -1.66
N TRP A 256 8.37 16.03 -0.49
CA TRP A 256 9.38 16.92 0.09
C TRP A 256 10.71 16.20 0.37
N ARG A 257 10.65 15.00 0.95
CA ARG A 257 11.82 14.16 1.26
C ARG A 257 12.16 13.17 0.15
N SER A 258 11.39 13.17 -0.94
CA SER A 258 11.62 12.41 -2.16
C SER A 258 11.73 10.91 -1.92
N GLY A 259 10.66 10.28 -1.40
CA GLY A 259 10.65 8.85 -1.19
C GLY A 259 9.46 8.27 -0.44
N LEU A 260 9.57 6.97 -0.13
CA LEU A 260 8.66 6.23 0.72
C LEU A 260 9.20 6.16 2.15
N PHE A 261 8.32 6.38 3.10
CA PHE A 261 8.63 6.40 4.53
C PHE A 261 7.65 5.54 5.30
N VAL A 262 8.14 4.87 6.33
CA VAL A 262 7.28 4.22 7.33
C VAL A 262 7.32 4.99 8.62
N SER A 263 6.19 5.04 9.32
CA SER A 263 6.12 5.58 10.67
C SER A 263 5.58 4.53 11.64
N THR A 264 6.22 4.47 12.80
CA THR A 264 5.83 3.66 13.96
C THR A 264 5.59 4.56 15.18
N GLY A 265 5.56 5.87 14.97
CA GLY A 265 5.48 6.89 15.98
C GLY A 265 4.18 6.91 16.76
N ILE A 266 4.25 7.36 18.01
CA ILE A 266 3.13 7.58 18.93
C ILE A 266 3.10 9.06 19.30
N GLY A 267 1.99 9.73 18.99
CA GLY A 267 1.83 11.17 19.24
C GLY A 267 2.55 12.07 18.23
N ALA A 268 3.54 11.54 17.53
CA ALA A 268 4.25 12.19 16.44
C ALA A 268 4.73 11.13 15.43
N PRO A 269 4.84 11.45 14.12
CA PRO A 269 5.43 10.54 13.15
C PRO A 269 6.96 10.48 13.31
N ASP A 270 7.54 9.29 13.15
CA ASP A 270 9.00 9.06 13.21
C ASP A 270 9.64 8.86 11.82
N ASN A 271 8.83 8.64 10.79
CA ASN A 271 9.14 8.63 9.35
C ASN A 271 10.54 8.11 8.97
N ALA A 272 10.77 6.81 9.22
CA ALA A 272 11.97 6.13 8.77
C ALA A 272 11.94 5.89 7.24
N PRO A 273 13.02 6.19 6.50
CA PRO A 273 13.06 6.03 5.06
C PRO A 273 13.07 4.56 4.65
N VAL A 274 12.21 4.17 3.71
CA VAL A 274 12.17 2.85 3.07
C VAL A 274 12.86 2.89 1.72
N VAL A 275 12.49 3.87 0.90
CA VAL A 275 13.08 4.15 -0.40
C VAL A 275 13.31 5.65 -0.48
N GLN A 276 14.52 6.06 -0.76
CA GLN A 276 14.87 7.48 -0.88
C GLN A 276 15.37 7.79 -2.28
N ARG A 277 15.24 9.05 -2.67
CA ARG A 277 15.78 9.61 -3.91
C ARG A 277 15.21 8.96 -5.18
N GLU A 278 13.99 8.46 -5.11
CA GLU A 278 13.26 7.96 -6.28
C GLU A 278 12.10 8.85 -6.69
N GLN A 279 11.87 9.93 -5.96
CA GLN A 279 10.89 10.97 -6.25
C GLN A 279 11.56 12.33 -6.25
N CYS A 280 11.11 13.22 -7.11
CA CYS A 280 11.49 14.62 -7.06
C CYS A 280 10.51 15.48 -6.27
N TRP A 281 11.01 16.62 -5.80
CA TRP A 281 10.21 17.62 -5.12
C TRP A 281 9.12 18.19 -6.06
N ALA A 282 7.89 18.29 -5.53
CA ALA A 282 6.75 18.94 -6.17
C ALA A 282 6.46 18.49 -7.63
N GLY A 283 6.77 17.25 -8.00
CA GLY A 283 6.48 16.72 -9.33
C GLY A 283 7.35 17.24 -10.47
N TYR A 284 8.36 18.06 -10.19
CA TYR A 284 9.20 18.67 -11.23
C TYR A 284 9.96 17.68 -12.11
N CYS A 285 10.21 16.48 -11.69
CA CYS A 285 10.82 15.45 -12.53
C CYS A 285 9.83 14.49 -13.18
N GLY A 286 8.55 14.87 -13.29
CA GLY A 286 7.53 14.07 -13.95
C GLY A 286 7.16 12.80 -13.18
N GLY A 287 7.32 12.82 -11.86
CA GLY A 287 6.98 11.74 -10.95
C GLY A 287 7.81 10.47 -11.17
N THR A 288 8.54 10.03 -10.19
CA THR A 288 9.15 8.69 -10.21
C THR A 288 8.19 7.65 -9.67
N PHE A 289 7.15 8.07 -8.94
CA PHE A 289 6.05 7.22 -8.48
C PHE A 289 4.76 7.54 -9.25
N ALA A 290 4.00 6.50 -9.60
CA ALA A 290 2.72 6.62 -10.28
C ALA A 290 1.60 6.21 -9.34
N GLY A 291 0.88 7.18 -8.81
CA GLY A 291 -0.31 6.94 -8.01
C GLY A 291 -0.02 6.30 -6.65
N ARG A 292 -0.98 5.52 -6.19
CA ARG A 292 -0.96 4.91 -4.86
C ARG A 292 0.08 3.81 -4.75
N THR A 293 0.71 3.69 -3.58
CA THR A 293 1.49 2.51 -3.22
C THR A 293 0.54 1.33 -2.96
N GLY A 294 1.04 0.12 -3.15
CA GLY A 294 0.37 -1.08 -2.68
C GLY A 294 0.34 -1.14 -1.14
N GLU A 295 -0.28 -2.17 -0.64
CA GLU A 295 -0.45 -2.41 0.79
C GLU A 295 0.90 -2.60 1.50
N LEU A 296 0.93 -2.41 2.80
CA LEU A 296 2.04 -2.78 3.66
C LEU A 296 1.76 -4.14 4.30
N VAL A 297 2.50 -5.16 3.87
CA VAL A 297 2.30 -6.54 4.32
C VAL A 297 3.40 -7.01 5.26
N LYS A 298 3.06 -7.97 6.13
CA LYS A 298 3.97 -8.51 7.14
C LYS A 298 4.04 -10.04 7.03
N SER A 299 5.25 -10.59 7.07
CA SER A 299 5.48 -12.03 7.16
C SER A 299 5.31 -12.56 8.58
N SER A 300 5.19 -13.87 8.71
CA SER A 300 5.23 -14.55 10.02
C SER A 300 6.56 -14.35 10.76
N SER A 301 7.66 -14.12 10.05
CA SER A 301 8.97 -13.82 10.63
C SER A 301 9.19 -12.35 11.01
N GLY A 302 8.18 -11.49 10.84
CA GLY A 302 8.26 -10.06 11.19
C GLY A 302 8.90 -9.16 10.14
N ARG A 303 9.19 -9.67 8.94
CA ARG A 303 9.61 -8.85 7.78
C ARG A 303 8.41 -8.13 7.17
N TYR A 304 8.66 -6.99 6.52
CA TYR A 304 7.61 -6.24 5.82
C TYR A 304 7.94 -6.10 4.34
N ALA A 305 6.91 -5.88 3.53
CA ALA A 305 7.05 -5.55 2.12
C ALA A 305 5.94 -4.58 1.69
N THR A 306 6.27 -3.73 0.73
CA THR A 306 5.32 -2.90 -0.01
C THR A 306 5.69 -2.90 -1.48
N ALA A 307 4.71 -2.77 -2.37
CA ALA A 307 4.92 -2.66 -3.79
C ALA A 307 4.47 -1.30 -4.31
N PHE A 308 5.11 -0.80 -5.35
CA PHE A 308 4.82 0.51 -5.92
C PHE A 308 5.25 0.57 -7.38
N ALA A 309 4.74 1.54 -8.12
CA ALA A 309 5.20 1.85 -9.45
C ALA A 309 6.23 2.98 -9.39
N SER A 310 7.40 2.81 -10.03
CA SER A 310 8.47 3.81 -10.01
C SER A 310 9.24 3.83 -11.33
N ARG A 311 9.67 5.02 -11.74
CA ARG A 311 10.59 5.19 -12.87
C ARG A 311 12.06 4.98 -12.47
N GLY A 312 12.31 4.75 -11.19
CA GLY A 312 13.65 4.65 -10.63
C GLY A 312 14.47 5.93 -10.79
N ALA A 313 15.65 5.94 -10.20
CA ALA A 313 16.58 7.05 -10.31
C ALA A 313 17.84 6.66 -11.09
N ALA A 314 18.14 7.38 -12.17
CA ALA A 314 19.44 7.34 -12.83
C ALA A 314 20.48 8.16 -12.05
N SER A 315 20.06 9.31 -11.51
CA SER A 315 20.84 10.15 -10.62
C SER A 315 19.91 10.93 -9.70
N ALA A 316 20.43 11.37 -8.55
CA ALA A 316 19.74 12.25 -7.63
C ALA A 316 20.74 13.26 -7.06
N ALA A 317 20.36 14.54 -6.98
CA ALA A 317 21.10 15.61 -6.39
C ALA A 317 20.23 16.37 -5.39
N LYS A 318 20.84 17.05 -4.44
CA LYS A 318 20.10 17.99 -3.57
C LYS A 318 19.43 19.05 -4.43
N ASN A 319 18.19 19.37 -4.11
CA ASN A 319 17.49 20.47 -4.75
C ASN A 319 18.09 21.81 -4.25
N PRO A 320 18.73 22.61 -5.12
CA PRO A 320 19.33 23.87 -4.69
C PRO A 320 18.28 24.91 -4.26
N ASP A 321 17.05 24.79 -4.77
CA ASP A 321 15.96 25.72 -4.48
C ASP A 321 15.21 25.39 -3.18
N ASP A 322 15.56 24.27 -2.53
CA ASP A 322 14.97 23.86 -1.26
C ASP A 322 15.80 24.36 -0.07
N ALA A 323 15.37 25.48 0.50
CA ALA A 323 16.01 26.09 1.68
C ALA A 323 16.06 25.16 2.91
N SER A 324 15.17 24.13 2.99
CA SER A 324 15.20 23.15 4.08
C SER A 324 16.31 22.12 3.92
N GLY A 325 16.93 22.02 2.74
CA GLY A 325 17.94 21.04 2.38
C GLY A 325 17.46 19.57 2.39
N ARG A 326 16.15 19.33 2.40
CA ARG A 326 15.54 17.99 2.44
C ARG A 326 15.16 17.46 1.06
N GLY A 327 14.84 18.36 0.12
CA GLY A 327 14.42 18.03 -1.24
C GLY A 327 15.52 17.47 -2.12
N TRP A 328 15.13 16.74 -3.13
CA TRP A 328 16.01 16.12 -4.11
C TRP A 328 15.47 16.34 -5.52
N THR A 329 16.35 16.64 -6.45
CA THR A 329 16.07 16.55 -7.89
C THR A 329 16.50 15.18 -8.35
N VAL A 330 15.58 14.42 -8.94
CA VAL A 330 15.80 13.04 -9.39
C VAL A 330 15.64 12.95 -10.90
N LYS A 331 16.67 12.48 -11.59
CA LYS A 331 16.58 12.12 -13.01
C LYS A 331 16.04 10.70 -13.12
N PRO A 332 14.87 10.50 -13.75
CA PRO A 332 14.30 9.16 -13.90
C PRO A 332 15.20 8.23 -14.72
N LYS A 333 15.26 6.97 -14.32
CA LYS A 333 16.00 5.91 -15.04
C LYS A 333 15.25 5.42 -16.26
N THR A 334 13.92 5.35 -16.19
CA THR A 334 13.04 4.87 -17.26
C THR A 334 12.02 5.95 -17.64
N LYS A 335 11.52 5.89 -18.89
CA LYS A 335 10.44 6.80 -19.35
C LYS A 335 9.08 6.44 -18.74
N THR A 336 8.82 5.16 -18.54
CA THR A 336 7.59 4.61 -17.99
C THR A 336 7.84 4.02 -16.61
N HIS A 337 6.80 3.93 -15.78
CA HIS A 337 6.91 3.34 -14.47
C HIS A 337 7.04 1.83 -14.57
N GLN A 338 7.86 1.27 -13.68
CA GLN A 338 8.10 -0.16 -13.52
C GLN A 338 7.62 -0.58 -12.13
N VAL A 339 7.25 -1.84 -12.01
CA VAL A 339 6.81 -2.43 -10.73
C VAL A 339 8.02 -2.69 -9.86
N ALA A 340 8.03 -2.14 -8.67
CA ALA A 340 9.07 -2.33 -7.67
C ALA A 340 8.49 -2.84 -6.35
N VAL A 341 9.28 -3.59 -5.60
CA VAL A 341 8.97 -4.06 -4.26
C VAL A 341 10.09 -3.66 -3.32
N ALA A 342 9.74 -2.99 -2.24
CA ALA A 342 10.65 -2.70 -1.14
C ALA A 342 10.41 -3.68 0.01
N PHE A 343 11.49 -4.25 0.53
CA PHE A 343 11.48 -5.16 1.66
C PHE A 343 12.10 -4.49 2.88
N LEU A 344 11.54 -4.79 4.06
CA LEU A 344 12.07 -4.35 5.33
C LEU A 344 12.38 -5.57 6.21
N LYS A 345 13.47 -5.49 6.97
CA LYS A 345 13.87 -6.52 7.95
C LYS A 345 12.91 -6.56 9.14
N ASN A 346 12.38 -5.40 9.51
CA ASN A 346 11.41 -5.18 10.58
C ASN A 346 10.54 -3.95 10.23
N ARG A 347 9.82 -3.37 11.19
CA ARG A 347 8.85 -2.28 10.96
C ARG A 347 9.42 -1.01 10.30
N ASN A 348 10.72 -0.71 10.47
CA ASN A 348 11.33 0.55 10.06
C ASN A 348 12.74 0.43 9.45
N THR A 349 13.24 -0.79 9.24
CA THR A 349 14.59 -1.01 8.72
C THR A 349 14.55 -1.65 7.33
N PRO A 350 14.96 -0.93 6.26
CA PRO A 350 15.03 -1.49 4.92
C PRO A 350 15.94 -2.71 4.84
N ALA A 351 15.57 -3.68 4.01
CA ALA A 351 16.38 -4.88 3.75
C ALA A 351 17.42 -4.67 2.63
N GLY A 352 17.33 -3.57 1.91
CA GLY A 352 18.19 -3.23 0.78
C GLY A 352 17.51 -2.26 -0.17
N LYS A 353 18.02 -2.18 -1.41
CA LYS A 353 17.39 -1.41 -2.48
C LYS A 353 16.10 -2.09 -2.95
N PRO A 354 15.13 -1.35 -3.53
CA PRO A 354 13.95 -1.95 -4.15
C PRO A 354 14.32 -2.96 -5.23
N VAL A 355 13.52 -4.02 -5.32
CA VAL A 355 13.61 -5.03 -6.37
C VAL A 355 12.62 -4.67 -7.47
N TYR A 356 13.11 -4.37 -8.67
CA TYR A 356 12.27 -4.10 -9.82
C TYR A 356 11.84 -5.41 -10.49
N LEU A 357 10.53 -5.63 -10.57
CA LEU A 357 9.94 -6.85 -11.13
C LEU A 357 9.70 -6.73 -12.63
N THR A 358 9.65 -5.53 -13.17
CA THR A 358 9.48 -5.25 -14.60
C THR A 358 10.57 -4.31 -15.10
N SER A 359 10.84 -4.37 -16.40
CA SER A 359 11.79 -3.51 -17.10
C SER A 359 11.37 -3.25 -18.54
N THR A 360 10.05 -3.27 -18.82
CA THR A 360 9.50 -3.22 -20.18
C THR A 360 9.47 -1.79 -20.70
N ALA A 361 10.27 -1.49 -21.70
CA ALA A 361 10.26 -0.19 -22.36
C ALA A 361 8.90 0.07 -23.06
N GLY A 362 8.40 1.31 -22.98
CA GLY A 362 7.17 1.72 -23.66
C GLY A 362 5.86 1.19 -23.05
N THR A 363 5.95 0.40 -21.99
CA THR A 363 4.79 -0.05 -21.20
C THR A 363 4.79 0.67 -19.87
N GLU A 364 3.68 1.28 -19.54
CA GLU A 364 3.43 1.88 -18.24
C GLU A 364 2.79 0.86 -17.30
N HIS A 365 3.23 0.81 -16.05
CA HIS A 365 2.67 -0.06 -15.03
C HIS A 365 2.06 0.80 -13.92
N VAL A 366 0.78 0.56 -13.63
CA VAL A 366 -0.01 1.31 -12.65
C VAL A 366 -0.78 0.37 -11.73
N ASN A 367 -1.45 0.92 -10.73
CA ASN A 367 -2.34 0.18 -9.82
C ASN A 367 -1.66 -1.05 -9.22
N VAL A 368 -0.50 -0.82 -8.59
CA VAL A 368 0.31 -1.89 -8.01
C VAL A 368 -0.23 -2.28 -6.64
N HIS A 369 -0.39 -3.58 -6.41
CA HIS A 369 -0.82 -4.15 -5.14
C HIS A 369 0.11 -5.26 -4.68
N VAL A 370 0.16 -5.51 -3.37
CA VAL A 370 0.86 -6.63 -2.77
C VAL A 370 0.03 -7.26 -1.66
N ALA A 371 -0.05 -8.58 -1.63
CA ALA A 371 -0.73 -9.31 -0.57
C ALA A 371 0.08 -10.54 -0.15
N PRO A 372 0.04 -10.97 1.13
CA PRO A 372 0.65 -12.22 1.54
C PRO A 372 -0.11 -13.39 0.91
N TYR A 373 0.64 -14.37 0.39
CA TYR A 373 0.10 -15.59 -0.21
C TYR A 373 0.73 -16.82 0.44
N GLY A 374 -0.06 -17.50 1.26
CA GLY A 374 0.47 -18.57 2.10
C GLY A 374 1.45 -18.06 3.16
N LYS A 375 2.45 -18.89 3.50
CA LYS A 375 3.41 -18.55 4.58
C LYS A 375 4.62 -17.75 4.09
N ASP A 376 5.06 -18.00 2.86
CA ASP A 376 6.39 -17.62 2.36
C ASP A 376 6.38 -16.88 1.01
N ARG A 377 5.22 -16.54 0.48
CA ARG A 377 5.07 -15.87 -0.80
C ARG A 377 4.27 -14.59 -0.69
N LEU A 378 4.41 -13.77 -1.70
CA LEU A 378 3.64 -12.57 -1.93
C LEU A 378 3.00 -12.65 -3.31
N LEU A 379 1.71 -12.30 -3.41
CA LEU A 379 1.13 -11.87 -4.68
C LEU A 379 1.55 -10.44 -4.92
N VAL A 380 2.12 -10.16 -6.09
CA VAL A 380 2.23 -8.79 -6.61
C VAL A 380 1.34 -8.69 -7.85
N SER A 381 0.55 -7.64 -7.91
CA SER A 381 -0.36 -7.35 -9.01
C SER A 381 -0.12 -5.95 -9.53
N TRP A 382 -0.31 -5.77 -10.84
CA TRP A 382 -0.23 -4.46 -11.49
C TRP A 382 -1.06 -4.44 -12.77
N GLU A 383 -1.41 -3.25 -13.23
CA GLU A 383 -2.03 -3.05 -14.54
C GLU A 383 -0.99 -2.56 -15.55
N SER A 384 -1.09 -3.01 -16.80
CA SER A 384 -0.18 -2.58 -17.87
C SER A 384 -0.91 -1.77 -18.94
N LEU A 385 -0.29 -0.66 -19.34
CA LEU A 385 -0.77 0.23 -20.39
C LEU A 385 0.23 0.27 -21.53
N LYS A 386 -0.18 -0.08 -22.75
CA LYS A 386 0.59 0.12 -23.98
C LYS A 386 0.38 1.53 -24.54
N ASN A 387 1.33 1.99 -25.37
CA ASN A 387 1.31 3.32 -25.99
C ASN A 387 1.14 4.42 -24.93
N ALA A 388 1.79 4.26 -23.81
CA ALA A 388 1.63 5.15 -22.67
C ALA A 388 2.18 6.56 -22.96
N LYS A 389 1.40 7.56 -22.58
CA LYS A 389 1.79 8.96 -22.56
C LYS A 389 1.62 9.47 -21.13
N CYS A 390 2.72 9.87 -20.51
CA CYS A 390 2.74 10.34 -19.13
C CYS A 390 3.10 11.84 -19.10
N ALA A 391 2.28 12.61 -18.41
CA ALA A 391 2.50 14.03 -18.16
C ALA A 391 2.02 14.37 -16.75
N ASN A 392 2.79 15.16 -16.01
CA ASN A 392 2.43 15.67 -14.68
C ASN A 392 1.97 14.56 -13.69
N GLY A 393 2.65 13.43 -13.69
CA GLY A 393 2.32 12.30 -12.81
C GLY A 393 1.14 11.44 -13.26
N THR A 394 0.41 11.85 -14.31
CA THR A 394 -0.72 11.09 -14.86
C THR A 394 -0.31 10.39 -16.15
N CYS A 395 -0.65 9.13 -16.28
CA CYS A 395 -0.39 8.35 -17.49
C CYS A 395 -1.68 7.93 -18.17
N THR A 396 -1.74 8.14 -19.50
CA THR A 396 -2.79 7.61 -20.37
C THR A 396 -2.22 6.46 -21.19
N GLY A 397 -3.07 5.57 -21.71
CA GLY A 397 -2.63 4.45 -22.53
C GLY A 397 -3.73 3.40 -22.72
N THR A 398 -3.41 2.36 -23.47
CA THR A 398 -4.33 1.25 -23.71
C THR A 398 -4.10 0.15 -22.69
N PHE A 399 -5.09 -0.10 -21.86
CA PHE A 399 -5.08 -1.21 -20.90
C PHE A 399 -4.94 -2.55 -21.58
N THR A 400 -3.97 -3.36 -21.15
CA THR A 400 -3.71 -4.69 -21.71
C THR A 400 -4.06 -5.83 -20.77
N GLY A 401 -4.16 -5.56 -19.49
CA GLY A 401 -4.56 -6.53 -18.47
C GLY A 401 -4.01 -6.21 -17.09
N THR A 402 -4.53 -6.93 -16.12
CA THR A 402 -4.03 -6.99 -14.75
C THR A 402 -3.12 -8.21 -14.63
N HIS A 403 -1.90 -7.98 -14.29
CA HIS A 403 -0.88 -9.01 -14.08
C HIS A 403 -0.92 -9.49 -12.64
N LEU A 404 -0.78 -10.80 -12.45
CA LEU A 404 -0.70 -11.47 -11.17
C LEU A 404 0.53 -12.35 -11.15
N ARG A 405 1.41 -12.17 -10.17
CA ARG A 405 2.63 -12.95 -10.08
C ARG A 405 3.04 -13.21 -8.63
N LEU A 406 3.39 -14.45 -8.31
CA LEU A 406 3.93 -14.74 -7.00
C LEU A 406 5.44 -14.52 -6.96
N ILE A 407 5.89 -13.91 -5.88
CA ILE A 407 7.31 -13.77 -5.54
C ILE A 407 7.58 -14.34 -4.15
N ASP A 408 8.82 -14.64 -3.84
CA ASP A 408 9.25 -14.86 -2.46
C ASP A 408 9.59 -13.53 -1.76
N TRP A 409 9.92 -13.60 -0.49
CA TRP A 409 10.31 -12.46 0.34
C TRP A 409 11.71 -11.87 0.01
N ASN A 410 12.32 -12.29 -1.10
CA ASN A 410 13.53 -11.71 -1.68
C ASN A 410 13.28 -11.15 -3.09
N GLY A 411 12.01 -11.14 -3.54
CA GLY A 411 11.62 -10.62 -4.86
C GLY A 411 11.81 -11.61 -6.01
N LYS A 412 12.17 -12.87 -5.74
CA LYS A 412 12.34 -13.88 -6.79
C LYS A 412 10.99 -14.44 -7.23
N PHE A 413 10.73 -14.45 -8.54
CA PHE A 413 9.51 -15.02 -9.12
C PHE A 413 9.34 -16.51 -8.78
N LYS A 414 8.12 -16.90 -8.46
CA LYS A 414 7.70 -18.27 -8.13
C LYS A 414 6.68 -18.83 -9.12
N THR A 415 6.06 -17.97 -9.93
CA THR A 415 5.11 -18.38 -10.96
C THR A 415 5.40 -17.63 -12.28
N PRO A 416 4.96 -18.19 -13.42
CA PRO A 416 4.78 -17.39 -14.63
C PRO A 416 3.83 -16.22 -14.39
N ASP A 417 3.86 -15.26 -15.29
CA ASP A 417 2.92 -14.15 -15.30
C ASP A 417 1.52 -14.63 -15.70
N LYS A 418 0.52 -14.27 -14.91
CA LYS A 418 -0.90 -14.52 -15.21
C LYS A 418 -1.59 -13.20 -15.49
N VAL A 419 -2.05 -13.02 -16.71
CA VAL A 419 -2.84 -11.84 -17.10
C VAL A 419 -4.33 -12.14 -16.99
N VAL A 420 -5.05 -11.27 -16.31
CA VAL A 420 -6.51 -11.36 -16.12
C VAL A 420 -7.16 -10.00 -16.43
N LYS A 421 -8.50 -9.99 -16.58
CA LYS A 421 -9.29 -8.76 -16.69
C LYS A 421 -9.82 -8.25 -15.35
N ALA A 422 -9.60 -9.02 -14.29
CA ALA A 422 -10.06 -8.70 -12.93
C ALA A 422 -9.17 -7.65 -12.30
N ARG A 423 -9.50 -6.38 -12.50
CA ARG A 423 -8.83 -5.23 -11.87
C ARG A 423 -8.94 -5.30 -10.36
N ILE A 424 -7.92 -4.90 -9.62
CA ILE A 424 -8.00 -4.71 -8.18
C ILE A 424 -8.40 -3.26 -7.93
N ALA A 425 -9.64 -3.04 -7.49
CA ALA A 425 -10.22 -1.70 -7.34
C ALA A 425 -10.15 -1.17 -5.89
N GLY A 426 -9.39 -1.82 -5.04
CA GLY A 426 -9.23 -1.48 -3.62
C GLY A 426 -8.41 -2.53 -2.89
N ASP A 427 -8.80 -2.86 -1.66
CA ASP A 427 -8.03 -3.78 -0.84
C ASP A 427 -8.17 -5.23 -1.30
N ILE A 428 -7.09 -6.00 -1.13
CA ILE A 428 -7.09 -7.45 -1.27
C ILE A 428 -7.36 -8.07 0.10
N ALA A 429 -8.48 -8.76 0.25
CA ALA A 429 -8.77 -9.51 1.47
C ALA A 429 -8.06 -10.87 1.45
N VAL A 430 -7.39 -11.20 2.56
CA VAL A 430 -6.76 -12.50 2.78
C VAL A 430 -7.73 -13.38 3.57
N LEU A 431 -8.09 -14.53 3.02
CA LEU A 431 -8.99 -15.48 3.65
C LEU A 431 -8.22 -16.43 4.61
N ALA A 432 -8.94 -17.06 5.52
CA ALA A 432 -8.34 -17.98 6.50
C ALA A 432 -7.62 -19.18 5.85
N ASP A 433 -8.06 -19.62 4.68
CA ASP A 433 -7.43 -20.68 3.88
C ASP A 433 -6.19 -20.18 3.10
N GLY A 434 -5.87 -18.89 3.18
CA GLY A 434 -4.76 -18.25 2.50
C GLY A 434 -5.06 -17.89 1.04
N SER A 435 -6.27 -18.10 0.54
CA SER A 435 -6.71 -17.53 -0.75
C SER A 435 -6.92 -16.03 -0.64
N LEU A 436 -6.85 -15.33 -1.78
CA LEU A 436 -6.99 -13.89 -1.86
C LEU A 436 -8.27 -13.53 -2.61
N THR A 437 -8.94 -12.46 -2.19
CA THR A 437 -10.16 -12.03 -2.85
C THR A 437 -10.27 -10.51 -2.91
N TRP A 438 -10.88 -9.99 -3.99
CA TRP A 438 -11.12 -8.57 -4.17
C TRP A 438 -12.36 -8.33 -5.04
N ALA A 439 -12.95 -7.15 -4.89
CA ALA A 439 -14.09 -6.71 -5.70
C ALA A 439 -13.64 -5.80 -6.84
N TYR A 440 -14.38 -5.83 -7.96
CA TYR A 440 -14.15 -4.91 -9.08
C TYR A 440 -15.41 -4.75 -9.94
N ALA A 441 -15.53 -3.60 -10.62
CA ALA A 441 -16.52 -3.40 -11.66
C ALA A 441 -16.13 -4.18 -12.93
N PRO A 442 -17.02 -4.95 -13.56
CA PRO A 442 -16.72 -5.77 -14.73
C PRO A 442 -16.68 -4.92 -16.02
N VAL A 443 -15.89 -3.88 -16.01
CA VAL A 443 -15.69 -2.95 -17.12
C VAL A 443 -14.23 -2.94 -17.54
N THR A 444 -13.96 -2.73 -18.83
CA THR A 444 -12.58 -2.59 -19.30
C THR A 444 -12.05 -1.21 -18.88
N PRO A 445 -10.93 -1.15 -18.18
CA PRO A 445 -10.32 0.12 -17.81
C PRO A 445 -9.98 0.99 -19.02
N SER A 446 -10.26 2.28 -18.90
CA SER A 446 -9.85 3.30 -19.87
C SER A 446 -9.01 4.35 -19.18
N TYR A 447 -7.80 4.57 -19.68
CA TYR A 447 -6.82 5.53 -19.17
C TYR A 447 -6.58 6.65 -20.19
N THR A 448 -7.64 7.16 -20.80
CA THR A 448 -7.47 8.01 -21.99
C THR A 448 -7.63 9.50 -21.76
N THR A 449 -8.44 9.94 -20.80
CA THR A 449 -8.72 11.39 -20.63
C THR A 449 -9.22 11.73 -19.23
N ALA A 450 -9.27 13.03 -18.91
CA ALA A 450 -9.98 13.53 -17.75
C ALA A 450 -11.47 13.12 -17.79
N LEU A 451 -12.07 12.97 -16.62
CA LEU A 451 -13.50 12.70 -16.51
C LEU A 451 -14.25 13.98 -16.87
N THR A 452 -14.97 13.95 -17.99
CA THR A 452 -15.90 15.02 -18.41
C THR A 452 -17.32 14.49 -18.30
N GLY A 453 -18.23 15.27 -17.69
CA GLY A 453 -19.62 14.87 -17.49
C GLY A 453 -19.85 13.94 -16.28
N ALA A 454 -21.00 13.26 -16.30
CA ALA A 454 -21.39 12.39 -15.20
C ALA A 454 -20.51 11.13 -15.12
N SER A 455 -20.24 10.68 -13.89
CA SER A 455 -19.52 9.42 -13.65
C SER A 455 -20.28 8.24 -14.24
N PRO A 456 -19.62 7.37 -15.02
CA PRO A 456 -20.24 6.16 -15.53
C PRO A 456 -20.54 5.19 -14.41
N THR A 457 -21.66 4.46 -14.52
CA THR A 457 -22.16 3.60 -13.44
C THR A 457 -22.37 2.17 -13.89
N THR A 458 -22.38 1.25 -12.93
CA THR A 458 -22.78 -0.15 -13.10
C THR A 458 -23.68 -0.60 -11.95
N LYS A 459 -24.46 -1.64 -12.17
CA LYS A 459 -25.23 -2.35 -11.12
C LYS A 459 -24.62 -3.73 -10.81
N THR A 460 -23.37 -3.94 -11.19
CA THR A 460 -22.70 -5.23 -11.02
C THR A 460 -21.31 -5.06 -10.48
N LEU A 461 -20.96 -5.85 -9.48
CA LEU A 461 -19.57 -6.13 -9.08
C LEU A 461 -19.25 -7.59 -9.38
N ARG A 462 -17.98 -7.85 -9.61
CA ARG A 462 -17.41 -9.19 -9.56
C ARG A 462 -16.49 -9.31 -8.36
N ILE A 463 -16.54 -10.48 -7.74
CA ILE A 463 -15.64 -10.88 -6.68
C ILE A 463 -14.66 -11.87 -7.30
N ALA A 464 -13.44 -11.44 -7.50
CA ALA A 464 -12.37 -12.30 -7.93
C ALA A 464 -11.79 -13.05 -6.72
N ARG A 465 -11.42 -14.31 -6.92
CA ARG A 465 -10.73 -15.12 -5.93
C ARG A 465 -9.55 -15.82 -6.58
N LEU A 466 -8.37 -15.60 -6.01
CA LEU A 466 -7.17 -16.34 -6.32
C LEU A 466 -7.06 -17.50 -5.33
N GLU A 467 -7.28 -18.69 -5.83
CA GLU A 467 -7.18 -19.91 -5.03
C GLU A 467 -5.72 -20.20 -4.64
N ARG A 468 -5.55 -20.84 -3.48
CA ARG A 468 -4.25 -21.23 -2.96
C ARG A 468 -3.78 -22.56 -3.56
#